data_48f04d732b7f1ea7f724a49ae9611c95
#
_entry.id   48f04d732b7f1ea7f724a49ae9611c95
#
_cell.length_a   1.000
_cell.length_b   1.000
_cell.length_c   1.000
_cell.angle_alpha   90.00
_cell.angle_beta   90.00
_cell.angle_gamma   90.00
#
_symmetry.space_group_name_H-M   'P 1'
#
loop_
_entity.id
_entity.type
_entity.pdbx_description
1 polymer ?
#
loop_
_entity_poly.entity_id
_entity_poly.type
_entity_poly.pdbx_seq_one_letter_code
_entity_poly.pdbx_strand_id
1 'polypeptide(L)'
;MTDDSVVTDLPALAARVDNGDVVALGGKTLHRAPMALVRELVRQGVEGLTLVGLANSLDVDLLCGARTVSAIHYGYVGFEALGLAPNYRRAVESGAVDPLEGTCYTVAMSLRAARAGVDSLPVAGLAGSDLLDVNPHLSRAPDPTTDEARTVVESVDPDVALVHAVAATERGDLRLGGADLTERLCAGAAETVLATAERVEEREAFAARRAQTGVPNHLVDGVAEVPYGAHPTALPGAYDYDAGAIASYREQSRAGEVNNYVTEVVGASEEGYRARAVAGRTDTFAWDGPGAGAGRDPAPDREVTVAETMAVCLLRRLEQVDTAFQGFASPLPTAALRAAAECHGTTHLSASGAVDSQASTPLSTESARLLDGAPAEWTSPETFDLAARGAVDVLFVGAAGFDRAGKINSTAAGGCAEPKV
;
A
#
# COMPACT_ATOMS: atom_id res chain seq x y z
N MET A 1 -9.28 -3.09 -39.32
CA MET A 1 -9.00 -3.44 -37.93
C MET A 1 -8.49 -2.15 -37.33
N THR A 2 -9.30 -1.50 -36.50
CA THR A 2 -8.86 -0.35 -35.71
C THR A 2 -7.81 -0.88 -34.72
N ASP A 3 -6.67 -0.27 -34.70
CA ASP A 3 -5.58 -0.60 -33.76
C ASP A 3 -6.04 -0.14 -32.36
N ASP A 4 -6.75 -1.02 -31.65
CA ASP A 4 -7.27 -0.76 -30.31
C ASP A 4 -6.20 -1.03 -29.21
N SER A 5 -4.92 -1.09 -29.59
CA SER A 5 -3.83 -1.30 -28.66
C SER A 5 -3.55 -0.03 -27.85
N VAL A 6 -3.51 -0.20 -26.52
CA VAL A 6 -3.10 0.84 -25.57
C VAL A 6 -1.64 0.68 -25.13
N VAL A 7 -0.88 -0.25 -25.74
CA VAL A 7 0.53 -0.51 -25.42
C VAL A 7 1.42 0.57 -25.99
N THR A 8 2.31 1.10 -25.14
CA THR A 8 3.32 2.11 -25.51
C THR A 8 4.61 1.86 -24.73
N ASP A 9 5.63 2.68 -24.95
CA ASP A 9 6.84 2.64 -24.13
C ASP A 9 6.68 3.41 -22.81
N LEU A 10 7.53 3.13 -21.84
CA LEU A 10 7.45 3.73 -20.50
C LEU A 10 7.61 5.26 -20.51
N PRO A 11 8.57 5.85 -21.26
CA PRO A 11 8.69 7.31 -21.36
C PRO A 11 7.45 8.00 -21.93
N ALA A 12 6.88 7.46 -23.01
CA ALA A 12 5.66 8.01 -23.59
C ALA A 12 4.43 7.83 -22.67
N LEU A 13 4.40 6.73 -21.91
CA LEU A 13 3.35 6.50 -20.92
C LEU A 13 3.43 7.52 -19.78
N ALA A 14 4.62 7.72 -19.19
CA ALA A 14 4.83 8.65 -18.10
C ALA A 14 4.65 10.12 -18.52
N ALA A 15 4.91 10.47 -19.77
CA ALA A 15 4.71 11.80 -20.34
C ALA A 15 3.23 12.24 -20.39
N ARG A 16 2.31 11.35 -20.03
CA ARG A 16 0.87 11.66 -19.90
C ARG A 16 0.49 12.16 -18.50
N VAL A 17 1.45 12.25 -17.59
CA VAL A 17 1.29 12.88 -16.28
C VAL A 17 1.79 14.30 -16.37
N ASP A 18 0.91 15.27 -16.19
CA ASP A 18 1.23 16.68 -16.26
C ASP A 18 1.68 17.23 -14.89
N ASN A 19 2.38 18.37 -14.92
CA ASN A 19 2.72 19.08 -13.69
C ASN A 19 1.45 19.54 -12.98
N GLY A 20 1.38 19.27 -11.68
CA GLY A 20 0.25 19.67 -10.85
C GLY A 20 -0.88 18.64 -10.76
N ASP A 21 -0.81 17.53 -11.51
CA ASP A 21 -1.82 16.48 -11.46
C ASP A 21 -2.05 15.92 -10.05
N VAL A 22 -3.27 15.51 -9.79
CA VAL A 22 -3.65 14.67 -8.66
C VAL A 22 -3.45 13.21 -9.07
N VAL A 23 -2.46 12.56 -8.48
CA VAL A 23 -2.03 11.22 -8.87
C VAL A 23 -2.37 10.19 -7.78
N ALA A 24 -3.24 9.24 -8.11
CA ALA A 24 -3.52 8.09 -7.27
C ALA A 24 -2.49 6.97 -7.52
N LEU A 25 -1.79 6.54 -6.46
CA LEU A 25 -0.85 5.44 -6.54
C LEU A 25 -1.49 4.13 -6.11
N GLY A 26 -1.51 3.15 -7.01
CA GLY A 26 -1.86 1.78 -6.70
C GLY A 26 -0.80 1.07 -5.89
N GLY A 27 -1.10 -0.16 -5.47
CA GLY A 27 -0.26 -0.90 -4.54
C GLY A 27 -0.50 -0.48 -3.09
N LYS A 28 0.29 -1.06 -2.20
CA LYS A 28 0.20 -0.74 -0.77
C LYS A 28 1.52 -1.05 -0.09
N THR A 29 2.08 -0.06 0.60
CA THR A 29 3.38 -0.17 1.29
C THR A 29 4.47 -0.76 0.38
N LEU A 30 4.94 -1.96 0.64
CA LEU A 30 5.97 -2.64 -0.16
C LEU A 30 5.37 -3.69 -1.13
N HIS A 31 4.08 -3.57 -1.48
CA HIS A 31 3.41 -4.44 -2.45
C HIS A 31 2.98 -3.67 -3.68
N ARG A 32 3.43 -4.10 -4.86
CA ARG A 32 3.00 -3.64 -6.20
C ARG A 32 3.05 -2.13 -6.43
N ALA A 33 3.93 -1.41 -5.74
CA ALA A 33 4.11 -0.01 -6.06
C ALA A 33 4.51 0.17 -7.54
N PRO A 34 3.96 1.15 -8.27
CA PRO A 34 4.26 1.37 -9.69
C PRO A 34 5.63 2.04 -9.89
N MET A 35 6.69 1.39 -9.36
CA MET A 35 8.01 1.97 -9.21
C MET A 35 8.67 2.38 -10.54
N ALA A 36 8.40 1.66 -11.64
CA ALA A 36 8.92 2.03 -12.93
C ALA A 36 8.38 3.39 -13.42
N LEU A 37 7.06 3.62 -13.25
CA LEU A 37 6.45 4.92 -13.54
C LEU A 37 6.98 6.00 -12.60
N VAL A 38 7.07 5.72 -11.30
CA VAL A 38 7.63 6.64 -10.30
C VAL A 38 9.05 7.08 -10.68
N ARG A 39 9.92 6.13 -11.05
CA ARG A 39 11.29 6.45 -11.51
C ARG A 39 11.28 7.28 -12.80
N GLU A 40 10.35 7.00 -13.71
CA GLU A 40 10.27 7.74 -14.97
C GLU A 40 9.77 9.17 -14.76
N LEU A 41 8.78 9.40 -13.87
CA LEU A 41 8.36 10.76 -13.50
C LEU A 41 9.53 11.57 -12.92
N VAL A 42 10.36 10.94 -12.08
CA VAL A 42 11.59 11.59 -11.57
C VAL A 42 12.57 11.93 -12.69
N ARG A 43 12.76 11.05 -13.69
CA ARG A 43 13.62 11.29 -14.84
C ARG A 43 13.13 12.45 -15.71
N GLN A 44 11.81 12.53 -15.90
CA GLN A 44 11.17 13.57 -16.70
C GLN A 44 11.05 14.92 -15.97
N GLY A 45 11.34 14.93 -14.65
CA GLY A 45 11.33 16.15 -13.85
C GLY A 45 9.93 16.72 -13.66
N VAL A 46 8.93 15.85 -13.53
CA VAL A 46 7.55 16.26 -13.22
C VAL A 46 7.52 16.94 -11.85
N GLU A 47 6.76 18.01 -11.72
CA GLU A 47 6.71 18.85 -10.51
C GLU A 47 5.27 19.13 -10.06
N GLY A 48 5.12 19.45 -8.78
CA GLY A 48 3.86 19.99 -8.23
C GLY A 48 2.74 18.97 -8.01
N LEU A 49 3.02 17.66 -8.09
CA LEU A 49 2.01 16.63 -7.95
C LEU A 49 1.32 16.65 -6.58
N THR A 50 0.04 16.34 -6.58
CA THR A 50 -0.70 15.96 -5.37
C THR A 50 -0.86 14.44 -5.37
N LEU A 51 -0.27 13.75 -4.40
CA LEU A 51 -0.36 12.30 -4.31
C LEU A 51 -1.53 11.86 -3.43
N VAL A 52 -2.27 10.84 -3.88
CA VAL A 52 -3.39 10.24 -3.14
C VAL A 52 -3.18 8.74 -3.01
N GLY A 53 -3.35 8.20 -1.82
CA GLY A 53 -3.26 6.77 -1.58
C GLY A 53 -3.53 6.37 -0.13
N LEU A 54 -3.73 5.09 0.11
CA LEU A 54 -4.08 4.59 1.44
C LEU A 54 -2.84 4.46 2.33
N ALA A 55 -1.87 3.70 1.85
CA ALA A 55 -0.63 3.43 2.57
C ALA A 55 0.48 3.11 1.56
N ASN A 56 1.48 3.93 1.46
CA ASN A 56 2.57 3.79 0.49
C ASN A 56 3.95 3.95 1.16
N SER A 57 5.01 3.76 0.43
CA SER A 57 6.35 3.68 1.00
C SER A 57 7.41 4.37 0.15
N LEU A 58 8.24 3.58 -0.54
CA LEU A 58 9.39 4.04 -1.32
C LEU A 58 8.98 4.90 -2.53
N ASP A 59 7.85 4.62 -3.13
CA ASP A 59 7.25 5.40 -4.20
C ASP A 59 7.04 6.86 -3.78
N VAL A 60 6.32 7.09 -2.69
CA VAL A 60 6.07 8.43 -2.14
C VAL A 60 7.35 9.06 -1.60
N ASP A 61 8.17 8.30 -0.86
CA ASP A 61 9.41 8.83 -0.29
C ASP A 61 10.41 9.27 -1.38
N LEU A 62 10.50 8.53 -2.50
CA LEU A 62 11.34 8.90 -3.64
C LEU A 62 10.83 10.15 -4.34
N LEU A 63 9.52 10.25 -4.60
CA LEU A 63 8.92 11.42 -5.23
C LEU A 63 9.09 12.68 -4.35
N CYS A 64 8.90 12.57 -3.03
CA CYS A 64 9.18 13.68 -2.11
C CYS A 64 10.66 14.08 -2.13
N GLY A 65 11.56 13.11 -2.12
CA GLY A 65 13.00 13.36 -2.19
C GLY A 65 13.43 14.02 -3.49
N ALA A 66 12.84 13.65 -4.60
CA ALA A 66 13.07 14.23 -5.92
C ALA A 66 12.35 15.58 -6.13
N ARG A 67 11.57 16.05 -5.15
CA ARG A 67 10.80 17.32 -5.18
C ARG A 67 9.72 17.39 -6.27
N THR A 68 9.16 16.25 -6.64
CA THR A 68 8.05 16.18 -7.60
C THR A 68 6.70 16.51 -6.97
N VAL A 69 6.59 16.50 -5.64
CA VAL A 69 5.35 16.53 -4.87
C VAL A 69 5.17 17.88 -4.18
N SER A 70 3.95 18.43 -4.24
CA SER A 70 3.51 19.61 -3.50
C SER A 70 2.56 19.30 -2.35
N ALA A 71 1.72 18.26 -2.47
CA ALA A 71 0.76 17.86 -1.46
C ALA A 71 0.56 16.34 -1.41
N ILE A 72 0.13 15.84 -0.27
CA ILE A 72 -0.09 14.41 -0.05
C ILE A 72 -1.37 14.19 0.75
N HIS A 73 -2.26 13.35 0.22
CA HIS A 73 -3.48 12.90 0.90
C HIS A 73 -3.37 11.40 1.19
N TYR A 74 -2.87 11.05 2.38
CA TYR A 74 -2.55 9.67 2.76
C TYR A 74 -3.01 9.33 4.17
N GLY A 75 -3.28 8.02 4.37
CA GLY A 75 -3.46 7.46 5.70
C GLY A 75 -2.14 7.01 6.36
N TYR A 76 -1.14 6.67 5.55
CA TYR A 76 0.17 6.23 6.03
C TYR A 76 1.24 6.35 4.94
N VAL A 77 2.42 6.85 5.33
CA VAL A 77 3.63 6.82 4.49
C VAL A 77 4.80 6.31 5.33
N GLY A 78 5.35 5.16 4.98
CA GLY A 78 6.45 4.56 5.72
C GLY A 78 6.84 3.17 5.22
N PHE A 79 7.92 2.62 5.76
CA PHE A 79 8.47 1.33 5.38
C PHE A 79 8.10 0.22 6.38
N GLU A 80 7.02 0.39 7.10
CA GLU A 80 6.50 -0.54 8.12
C GLU A 80 7.57 -1.00 9.11
N ALA A 81 7.84 -2.32 9.20
CA ALA A 81 8.87 -2.87 10.08
C ALA A 81 10.29 -2.33 9.78
N LEU A 82 10.51 -1.86 8.56
CA LEU A 82 11.79 -1.27 8.16
C LEU A 82 11.93 0.20 8.60
N GLY A 83 10.87 0.83 9.08
CA GLY A 83 10.86 2.16 9.73
C GLY A 83 10.24 3.27 8.90
N LEU A 84 10.49 4.52 9.31
CA LEU A 84 9.86 5.71 8.74
C LEU A 84 10.44 6.10 7.37
N ALA A 85 9.69 6.87 6.59
CA ALA A 85 10.04 7.44 5.28
C ALA A 85 10.83 8.76 5.44
N PRO A 86 12.18 8.79 5.25
CA PRO A 86 12.98 9.93 5.67
C PRO A 86 12.82 11.18 4.79
N ASN A 87 12.62 11.01 3.47
CA ASN A 87 12.45 12.15 2.55
C ASN A 87 11.06 12.77 2.72
N TYR A 88 10.01 11.93 2.81
CA TYR A 88 8.66 12.37 3.11
C TYR A 88 8.62 13.19 4.40
N ARG A 89 9.19 12.68 5.50
CA ARG A 89 9.24 13.39 6.77
C ARG A 89 9.93 14.76 6.66
N ARG A 90 11.10 14.79 6.02
CA ARG A 90 11.81 16.08 5.80
C ARG A 90 10.99 17.06 4.98
N ALA A 91 10.31 16.58 3.94
CA ALA A 91 9.49 17.44 3.08
C ALA A 91 8.31 18.04 3.84
N VAL A 92 7.62 17.26 4.66
CA VAL A 92 6.52 17.72 5.52
C VAL A 92 7.03 18.63 6.64
N GLU A 93 8.05 18.20 7.39
CA GLU A 93 8.61 18.99 8.50
C GLU A 93 9.21 20.34 8.06
N SER A 94 9.67 20.45 6.81
CA SER A 94 10.17 21.70 6.23
C SER A 94 9.08 22.57 5.59
N GLY A 95 7.85 22.08 5.49
CA GLY A 95 6.76 22.76 4.77
C GLY A 95 6.91 22.73 3.23
N ALA A 96 7.78 21.88 2.69
CA ALA A 96 7.93 21.71 1.23
C ALA A 96 6.80 20.89 0.60
N VAL A 97 6.14 20.05 1.40
CA VAL A 97 4.98 19.25 1.02
C VAL A 97 3.87 19.49 2.03
N ASP A 98 2.68 19.75 1.55
CA ASP A 98 1.49 19.94 2.38
C ASP A 98 0.84 18.59 2.70
N PRO A 99 0.83 18.13 3.96
CA PRO A 99 0.19 16.89 4.32
C PRO A 99 -1.31 17.11 4.57
N LEU A 100 -2.14 16.53 3.73
CA LEU A 100 -3.57 16.42 3.98
C LEU A 100 -3.80 15.14 4.78
N GLU A 101 -3.84 15.26 6.10
CA GLU A 101 -3.95 14.11 6.99
C GLU A 101 -5.27 13.36 6.81
N GLY A 102 -5.17 12.05 6.65
CA GLY A 102 -6.30 11.14 6.56
C GLY A 102 -6.05 9.86 7.34
N THR A 103 -7.00 8.96 7.30
CA THR A 103 -6.80 7.54 7.63
C THR A 103 -6.90 6.73 6.34
N CYS A 104 -6.33 5.53 6.30
CA CYS A 104 -6.52 4.64 5.15
C CYS A 104 -8.03 4.46 4.83
N TYR A 105 -8.89 4.47 5.85
CA TYR A 105 -10.32 4.38 5.67
C TYR A 105 -10.93 5.64 5.04
N THR A 106 -10.59 6.84 5.53
CA THR A 106 -11.14 8.08 4.96
C THR A 106 -10.70 8.30 3.53
N VAL A 107 -9.43 8.01 3.21
CA VAL A 107 -8.92 8.08 1.82
C VAL A 107 -9.60 7.05 0.93
N ALA A 108 -9.80 5.81 1.41
CA ALA A 108 -10.56 4.81 0.66
C ALA A 108 -12.00 5.26 0.37
N MET A 109 -12.66 5.90 1.33
CA MET A 109 -14.01 6.41 1.16
C MET A 109 -14.08 7.62 0.23
N SER A 110 -13.06 8.49 0.24
CA SER A 110 -12.91 9.61 -0.67
C SER A 110 -12.78 9.15 -2.13
N LEU A 111 -11.88 8.20 -2.40
CA LEU A 111 -11.73 7.56 -3.72
C LEU A 111 -12.99 6.76 -4.13
N ARG A 112 -13.72 6.20 -3.15
CA ARG A 112 -14.99 5.53 -3.41
C ARG A 112 -16.09 6.50 -3.83
N ALA A 113 -16.12 7.70 -3.25
CA ALA A 113 -17.03 8.77 -3.67
C ALA A 113 -16.76 9.17 -5.12
N ALA A 114 -15.50 9.43 -5.48
CA ALA A 114 -15.06 9.69 -6.85
C ALA A 114 -15.49 8.58 -7.81
N ARG A 115 -15.16 7.34 -7.50
CA ARG A 115 -15.55 6.18 -8.31
C ARG A 115 -17.06 6.03 -8.50
N ALA A 116 -17.84 6.42 -7.48
CA ALA A 116 -19.30 6.38 -7.55
C ALA A 116 -19.94 7.60 -8.23
N GLY A 117 -19.14 8.62 -8.55
CA GLY A 117 -19.61 9.88 -9.12
C GLY A 117 -20.48 10.69 -8.15
N VAL A 118 -20.14 10.67 -6.84
CA VAL A 118 -20.83 11.43 -5.80
C VAL A 118 -19.86 12.34 -5.05
N ASP A 119 -20.33 13.52 -4.64
CA ASP A 119 -19.48 14.55 -4.03
C ASP A 119 -18.95 14.16 -2.65
N SER A 120 -19.63 13.25 -1.94
CA SER A 120 -19.20 12.81 -0.61
C SER A 120 -19.86 11.50 -0.18
N LEU A 121 -19.23 10.81 0.79
CA LEU A 121 -19.78 9.62 1.43
C LEU A 121 -19.73 9.72 2.96
N PRO A 122 -20.72 9.15 3.68
CA PRO A 122 -20.65 9.04 5.12
C PRO A 122 -19.56 8.05 5.54
N VAL A 123 -18.83 8.39 6.61
CA VAL A 123 -17.80 7.54 7.21
C VAL A 123 -18.15 7.21 8.66
N ALA A 124 -17.89 5.97 9.05
CA ALA A 124 -18.07 5.54 10.43
C ALA A 124 -16.89 6.00 11.30
N GLY A 125 -17.15 6.20 12.59
CA GLY A 125 -16.11 6.59 13.54
C GLY A 125 -15.75 8.07 13.45
N LEU A 126 -14.49 8.39 13.83
CA LEU A 126 -13.89 9.73 13.89
C LEU A 126 -14.55 10.68 14.91
N ALA A 127 -15.64 10.31 15.57
CA ALA A 127 -16.23 11.12 16.63
C ALA A 127 -15.22 11.29 17.78
N GLY A 128 -14.82 12.54 18.05
CA GLY A 128 -13.81 12.86 19.05
C GLY A 128 -12.35 12.69 18.58
N SER A 129 -12.12 12.51 17.28
CA SER A 129 -10.81 12.62 16.66
C SER A 129 -10.52 14.06 16.26
N ASP A 130 -9.30 14.52 16.48
CA ASP A 130 -8.82 15.84 16.04
C ASP A 130 -8.71 15.93 14.51
N LEU A 131 -8.84 14.80 13.80
CA LEU A 131 -8.80 14.75 12.34
C LEU A 131 -9.89 15.60 11.69
N LEU A 132 -11.06 15.73 12.35
CA LEU A 132 -12.15 16.61 11.89
C LEU A 132 -11.78 18.10 11.90
N ASP A 133 -10.79 18.48 12.70
CA ASP A 133 -10.35 19.87 12.85
C ASP A 133 -9.20 20.21 11.88
N VAL A 134 -8.45 19.21 11.42
CA VAL A 134 -7.25 19.41 10.60
C VAL A 134 -7.42 19.01 9.13
N ASN A 135 -8.39 18.14 8.81
CA ASN A 135 -8.65 17.75 7.43
C ASN A 135 -9.87 18.47 6.85
N PRO A 136 -9.70 19.39 5.89
CA PRO A 136 -10.79 20.19 5.32
C PRO A 136 -11.79 19.36 4.48
N HIS A 137 -11.44 18.15 4.04
CA HIS A 137 -12.34 17.23 3.32
C HIS A 137 -13.24 16.42 4.26
N LEU A 138 -13.10 16.59 5.58
CA LEU A 138 -13.97 15.97 6.55
C LEU A 138 -14.91 17.01 7.14
N SER A 139 -16.19 16.71 7.16
CA SER A 139 -17.21 17.57 7.71
C SER A 139 -18.29 16.79 8.46
N ARG A 140 -19.17 17.49 9.16
CA ARG A 140 -20.36 16.90 9.76
C ARG A 140 -21.59 17.31 8.97
N ALA A 141 -22.37 16.33 8.52
CA ALA A 141 -23.63 16.53 7.85
C ALA A 141 -24.76 15.85 8.62
N PRO A 142 -25.98 16.41 8.63
CA PRO A 142 -27.13 15.73 9.21
C PRO A 142 -27.45 14.46 8.41
N ASP A 143 -27.71 13.36 9.12
CA ASP A 143 -28.22 12.15 8.48
C ASP A 143 -29.73 12.31 8.22
N PRO A 144 -30.19 12.24 6.96
CA PRO A 144 -31.61 12.44 6.64
C PRO A 144 -32.53 11.36 7.22
N THR A 145 -31.99 10.27 7.76
CA THR A 145 -32.76 9.14 8.30
C THR A 145 -32.84 9.09 9.81
N THR A 146 -31.90 9.74 10.53
CA THR A 146 -31.78 9.60 12.00
C THR A 146 -31.73 10.92 12.76
N ASP A 147 -31.72 12.07 12.11
CA ASP A 147 -31.50 13.41 12.69
C ASP A 147 -30.15 13.57 13.43
N GLU A 148 -29.29 12.55 13.41
CA GLU A 148 -27.95 12.62 14.01
C GLU A 148 -26.93 13.15 13.00
N ALA A 149 -25.95 13.91 13.46
CA ALA A 149 -24.86 14.35 12.60
C ALA A 149 -23.88 13.19 12.35
N ARG A 150 -23.63 12.90 11.10
CA ARG A 150 -22.59 11.94 10.65
C ARG A 150 -21.37 12.65 10.12
N THR A 151 -20.22 12.06 10.28
CA THR A 151 -19.02 12.47 9.56
C THR A 151 -19.17 12.06 8.11
N VAL A 152 -18.87 12.98 7.20
CA VAL A 152 -18.79 12.73 5.76
C VAL A 152 -17.39 13.09 5.27
N VAL A 153 -16.93 12.38 4.26
CA VAL A 153 -15.69 12.68 3.55
C VAL A 153 -16.01 13.10 2.13
N GLU A 154 -15.39 14.17 1.66
CA GLU A 154 -15.51 14.64 0.29
C GLU A 154 -14.78 13.70 -0.67
N SER A 155 -15.25 13.67 -1.92
CA SER A 155 -14.60 12.99 -3.03
C SER A 155 -13.21 13.60 -3.28
N VAL A 156 -12.27 12.77 -3.67
CA VAL A 156 -11.00 13.18 -4.28
C VAL A 156 -10.95 12.53 -5.66
N ASP A 157 -10.94 13.36 -6.69
CA ASP A 157 -11.02 12.95 -8.09
C ASP A 157 -9.60 13.02 -8.70
N PRO A 158 -8.87 11.88 -8.78
CA PRO A 158 -7.53 11.89 -9.37
C PRO A 158 -7.57 12.12 -10.87
N ASP A 159 -6.65 12.95 -11.38
CA ASP A 159 -6.43 13.10 -12.81
C ASP A 159 -5.84 11.80 -13.38
N VAL A 160 -4.89 11.20 -12.67
CA VAL A 160 -4.18 10.01 -13.11
C VAL A 160 -4.10 8.95 -11.99
N ALA A 161 -4.33 7.69 -12.34
CA ALA A 161 -3.96 6.55 -11.51
C ALA A 161 -2.78 5.80 -12.11
N LEU A 162 -1.77 5.51 -11.29
CA LEU A 162 -0.60 4.70 -11.66
C LEU A 162 -0.70 3.34 -11.01
N VAL A 163 -0.61 2.27 -11.80
CA VAL A 163 -0.70 0.90 -11.31
C VAL A 163 0.39 0.02 -11.91
N HIS A 164 0.73 -1.07 -11.22
CA HIS A 164 1.60 -2.12 -11.75
C HIS A 164 0.90 -3.48 -11.70
N ALA A 165 1.16 -4.35 -12.67
CA ALA A 165 0.48 -5.63 -12.81
C ALA A 165 1.45 -6.76 -13.20
N VAL A 166 1.09 -8.01 -12.87
CA VAL A 166 1.83 -9.20 -13.31
C VAL A 166 1.73 -9.39 -14.82
N ALA A 167 0.58 -9.07 -15.40
CA ALA A 167 0.37 -9.18 -16.83
C ALA A 167 -0.71 -8.19 -17.31
N ALA A 168 -0.62 -7.80 -18.56
CA ALA A 168 -1.63 -7.01 -19.25
C ALA A 168 -1.98 -7.66 -20.60
N THR A 169 -3.13 -7.30 -21.18
CA THR A 169 -3.41 -7.52 -22.60
C THR A 169 -3.05 -6.28 -23.40
N GLU A 170 -2.93 -6.41 -24.72
CA GLU A 170 -2.75 -5.25 -25.61
C GLU A 170 -3.87 -4.22 -25.50
N ARG A 171 -5.04 -4.62 -24.99
CA ARG A 171 -6.20 -3.75 -24.77
C ARG A 171 -6.28 -3.15 -23.37
N GLY A 172 -5.37 -3.51 -22.46
CA GLY A 172 -5.32 -2.95 -21.11
C GLY A 172 -6.04 -3.77 -20.03
N ASP A 173 -6.48 -5.02 -20.26
CA ASP A 173 -6.91 -5.86 -19.14
C ASP A 173 -5.70 -6.16 -18.26
N LEU A 174 -5.77 -5.92 -16.94
CA LEU A 174 -4.66 -6.13 -16.00
C LEU A 174 -4.92 -7.29 -15.06
N ARG A 175 -3.89 -8.13 -14.85
CA ARG A 175 -3.85 -9.15 -13.80
C ARG A 175 -2.87 -8.68 -12.72
N LEU A 176 -3.39 -8.46 -11.52
CA LEU A 176 -2.63 -7.82 -10.45
C LEU A 176 -1.62 -8.76 -9.78
N GLY A 177 -1.95 -10.05 -9.64
CA GLY A 177 -1.21 -10.99 -8.79
C GLY A 177 -1.53 -10.75 -7.30
N GLY A 178 -2.09 -11.78 -6.64
CA GLY A 178 -2.61 -11.67 -5.28
C GLY A 178 -3.83 -10.75 -5.14
N ALA A 179 -4.15 -10.38 -3.90
CA ALA A 179 -5.30 -9.52 -3.60
C ALA A 179 -5.22 -8.15 -4.29
N ASP A 180 -6.36 -7.62 -4.69
CA ASP A 180 -6.49 -6.21 -5.04
C ASP A 180 -6.37 -5.37 -3.75
N LEU A 181 -5.31 -4.61 -3.62
CA LEU A 181 -5.08 -3.82 -2.41
C LEU A 181 -5.77 -2.45 -2.51
N THR A 182 -5.54 -1.75 -3.62
CA THR A 182 -6.09 -0.41 -3.88
C THR A 182 -6.28 -0.13 -5.37
N GLU A 183 -5.75 -0.97 -6.25
CA GLU A 183 -5.59 -0.70 -7.68
C GLU A 183 -6.93 -0.46 -8.39
N ARG A 184 -7.94 -1.31 -8.10
CA ARG A 184 -9.29 -1.13 -8.70
C ARG A 184 -9.99 0.10 -8.18
N LEU A 185 -9.68 0.47 -6.94
CA LEU A 185 -10.25 1.68 -6.34
C LEU A 185 -9.65 2.92 -7.01
N CYS A 186 -8.33 2.99 -7.11
CA CYS A 186 -7.61 4.07 -7.78
C CYS A 186 -8.00 4.17 -9.26
N ALA A 187 -7.96 3.04 -9.99
CA ALA A 187 -8.32 2.98 -11.41
C ALA A 187 -9.77 3.37 -11.68
N GLY A 188 -10.69 3.06 -10.75
CA GLY A 188 -12.09 3.42 -10.93
C GLY A 188 -12.43 4.86 -10.52
N ALA A 189 -11.54 5.54 -9.80
CA ALA A 189 -11.71 6.92 -9.35
C ALA A 189 -11.04 7.95 -10.29
N ALA A 190 -10.00 7.56 -11.01
CA ALA A 190 -9.20 8.47 -11.85
C ALA A 190 -9.81 8.67 -13.25
N GLU A 191 -9.49 9.83 -13.85
CA GLU A 191 -9.84 10.12 -15.24
C GLU A 191 -8.98 9.33 -16.23
N THR A 192 -7.68 9.16 -15.93
CA THR A 192 -6.71 8.44 -16.75
C THR A 192 -6.02 7.35 -15.93
N VAL A 193 -5.91 6.14 -16.48
CA VAL A 193 -5.22 5.02 -15.82
C VAL A 193 -4.02 4.57 -16.65
N LEU A 194 -2.83 4.71 -16.08
CA LEU A 194 -1.56 4.34 -16.68
C LEU A 194 -0.98 3.13 -15.95
N ALA A 195 -0.70 2.07 -16.69
CA ALA A 195 -0.24 0.81 -16.11
C ALA A 195 1.13 0.39 -16.65
N THR A 196 1.94 -0.19 -15.77
CA THR A 196 3.05 -1.04 -16.19
C THR A 196 2.73 -2.50 -15.90
N ALA A 197 3.26 -3.40 -16.69
CA ALA A 197 3.10 -4.84 -16.47
C ALA A 197 4.41 -5.58 -16.71
N GLU A 198 4.61 -6.70 -15.99
CA GLU A 198 5.79 -7.56 -16.22
C GLU A 198 5.85 -8.09 -17.65
N ARG A 199 4.67 -8.34 -18.24
CA ARG A 199 4.52 -8.81 -19.62
C ARG A 199 3.17 -8.47 -20.21
N VAL A 200 3.12 -8.36 -21.52
CA VAL A 200 1.88 -8.31 -22.29
C VAL A 200 1.56 -9.71 -22.81
N GLU A 201 0.38 -10.23 -22.51
CA GLU A 201 -0.09 -11.57 -22.89
C GLU A 201 -1.14 -11.47 -24.00
N GLU A 202 -1.16 -12.51 -24.84
CA GLU A 202 -2.25 -12.71 -25.81
C GLU A 202 -3.60 -12.83 -25.10
N ARG A 203 -4.63 -12.26 -25.71
CA ARG A 203 -5.98 -12.15 -25.13
C ARG A 203 -6.56 -13.53 -24.75
N GLU A 204 -6.34 -14.55 -25.55
CA GLU A 204 -6.86 -15.91 -25.32
C GLU A 204 -6.21 -16.54 -24.08
N ALA A 205 -4.91 -16.38 -23.91
CA ALA A 205 -4.18 -16.85 -22.74
C ALA A 205 -4.62 -16.11 -21.46
N PHE A 206 -4.88 -14.81 -21.61
CA PHE A 206 -5.41 -13.99 -20.51
C PHE A 206 -6.83 -14.41 -20.14
N ALA A 207 -7.73 -14.60 -21.10
CA ALA A 207 -9.12 -14.98 -20.89
C ALA A 207 -9.29 -16.36 -20.25
N ALA A 208 -8.36 -17.29 -20.45
CA ALA A 208 -8.36 -18.59 -19.78
C ALA A 208 -8.30 -18.48 -18.24
N ARG A 209 -7.75 -17.35 -17.73
CA ARG A 209 -7.61 -17.03 -16.30
C ARG A 209 -8.41 -15.80 -15.90
N ARG A 210 -9.55 -15.55 -16.54
CA ARG A 210 -10.37 -14.34 -16.36
C ARG A 210 -10.76 -14.02 -14.93
N ALA A 211 -10.87 -15.01 -14.06
CA ALA A 211 -11.17 -14.82 -12.64
C ALA A 211 -10.06 -14.05 -11.89
N GLN A 212 -8.87 -13.96 -12.48
CA GLN A 212 -7.71 -13.24 -11.91
C GLN A 212 -7.57 -11.81 -12.49
N THR A 213 -8.51 -11.36 -13.34
CA THR A 213 -8.49 -9.98 -13.85
C THR A 213 -8.78 -9.00 -12.72
N GLY A 214 -7.80 -8.15 -12.43
CA GLY A 214 -7.91 -7.11 -11.41
C GLY A 214 -8.56 -5.85 -11.93
N VAL A 215 -8.03 -5.27 -13.01
CA VAL A 215 -8.56 -4.05 -13.65
C VAL A 215 -8.95 -4.36 -15.09
N PRO A 216 -10.23 -4.14 -15.48
CA PRO A 216 -10.67 -4.39 -16.84
C PRO A 216 -10.25 -3.26 -17.78
N ASN A 217 -10.08 -3.59 -19.05
CA ASN A 217 -9.52 -2.74 -20.11
C ASN A 217 -10.21 -1.38 -20.30
N HIS A 218 -11.52 -1.30 -20.09
CA HIS A 218 -12.27 -0.05 -20.27
C HIS A 218 -11.92 1.04 -19.24
N LEU A 219 -11.12 0.72 -18.23
CA LEU A 219 -10.58 1.67 -17.27
C LEU A 219 -9.12 2.03 -17.57
N VAL A 220 -8.44 1.36 -18.51
CA VAL A 220 -6.99 1.50 -18.71
C VAL A 220 -6.69 2.21 -20.01
N ASP A 221 -6.01 3.34 -19.92
CA ASP A 221 -5.72 4.22 -21.07
C ASP A 221 -4.35 3.99 -21.66
N GLY A 222 -3.43 3.38 -20.91
CA GLY A 222 -2.09 3.08 -21.41
C GLY A 222 -1.38 1.99 -20.62
N VAL A 223 -0.60 1.16 -21.34
CA VAL A 223 0.18 0.07 -20.77
C VAL A 223 1.61 0.11 -21.33
N ALA A 224 2.62 -0.06 -20.45
CA ALA A 224 3.97 -0.35 -20.85
C ALA A 224 4.43 -1.70 -20.27
N GLU A 225 5.09 -2.53 -21.10
CA GLU A 225 5.73 -3.75 -20.64
C GLU A 225 7.05 -3.39 -19.96
N VAL A 226 7.15 -3.65 -18.66
CA VAL A 226 8.32 -3.33 -17.86
C VAL A 226 8.56 -4.46 -16.84
N PRO A 227 9.39 -5.44 -17.18
CA PRO A 227 9.79 -6.48 -16.24
C PRO A 227 10.46 -5.90 -15.00
N TYR A 228 10.08 -6.41 -13.81
CA TYR A 228 10.49 -5.89 -12.49
C TYR A 228 10.05 -4.44 -12.25
N GLY A 229 8.90 -4.05 -12.83
CA GLY A 229 8.42 -2.68 -12.73
C GLY A 229 8.00 -2.25 -11.33
N ALA A 230 7.66 -3.18 -10.43
CA ALA A 230 7.41 -2.88 -9.02
C ALA A 230 8.69 -2.90 -8.16
N HIS A 231 9.81 -3.47 -8.64
CA HIS A 231 11.04 -3.56 -7.85
C HIS A 231 11.48 -2.18 -7.30
N PRO A 232 11.87 -2.06 -6.02
CA PRO A 232 12.19 -3.12 -5.06
C PRO A 232 11.01 -3.61 -4.20
N THR A 233 9.78 -3.19 -4.46
CA THR A 233 8.60 -3.71 -3.78
C THR A 233 8.21 -5.09 -4.32
N ALA A 234 7.44 -5.85 -3.54
CA ALA A 234 6.99 -7.18 -3.93
C ALA A 234 5.93 -7.14 -5.04
N LEU A 235 5.93 -8.15 -5.89
CA LEU A 235 4.84 -8.44 -6.82
C LEU A 235 4.38 -9.89 -6.58
N PRO A 236 3.27 -10.08 -5.83
CA PRO A 236 2.76 -11.43 -5.56
C PRO A 236 2.56 -12.24 -6.85
N GLY A 237 3.04 -13.45 -6.87
CA GLY A 237 3.02 -14.31 -8.05
C GLY A 237 4.21 -14.14 -9.00
N ALA A 238 5.12 -13.20 -8.73
CA ALA A 238 6.32 -13.00 -9.53
C ALA A 238 7.60 -12.92 -8.67
N TYR A 239 7.65 -12.03 -7.67
CA TYR A 239 8.82 -11.87 -6.79
C TYR A 239 8.43 -11.23 -5.45
N ASP A 240 9.26 -11.43 -4.42
CA ASP A 240 9.14 -10.79 -3.12
C ASP A 240 9.87 -9.42 -3.11
N TYR A 241 9.75 -8.64 -2.05
CA TYR A 241 10.47 -7.36 -1.95
C TYR A 241 11.99 -7.58 -1.76
N ASP A 242 12.78 -6.69 -2.38
CA ASP A 242 14.23 -6.67 -2.20
C ASP A 242 14.60 -5.87 -0.93
N ALA A 243 14.70 -6.57 0.19
CA ALA A 243 15.07 -5.96 1.47
C ALA A 243 16.42 -5.22 1.43
N GLY A 244 17.38 -5.74 0.66
CA GLY A 244 18.71 -5.13 0.50
C GLY A 244 18.66 -3.82 -0.27
N ALA A 245 17.91 -3.76 -1.36
CA ALA A 245 17.72 -2.53 -2.12
C ALA A 245 16.97 -1.47 -1.31
N ILE A 246 15.93 -1.88 -0.58
CA ILE A 246 15.17 -0.97 0.30
C ILE A 246 16.03 -0.43 1.43
N ALA A 247 16.84 -1.29 2.07
CA ALA A 247 17.76 -0.85 3.13
C ALA A 247 18.78 0.16 2.61
N SER A 248 19.38 -0.10 1.46
CA SER A 248 20.34 0.82 0.79
C SER A 248 19.69 2.16 0.44
N TYR A 249 18.48 2.14 -0.14
CA TYR A 249 17.72 3.36 -0.42
C TYR A 249 17.48 4.17 0.85
N ARG A 250 16.99 3.51 1.93
CA ARG A 250 16.69 4.19 3.19
C ARG A 250 17.91 4.82 3.84
N GLU A 251 19.07 4.18 3.75
CA GLU A 251 20.33 4.74 4.24
C GLU A 251 20.66 6.05 3.52
N GLN A 252 20.64 6.04 2.18
CA GLN A 252 20.86 7.24 1.36
C GLN A 252 19.79 8.33 1.61
N SER A 253 18.52 7.91 1.72
CA SER A 253 17.42 8.82 2.05
C SER A 253 17.62 9.48 3.43
N ARG A 254 18.04 8.72 4.46
CA ARG A 254 18.35 9.27 5.80
C ARG A 254 19.51 10.25 5.79
N ALA A 255 20.53 9.98 4.97
CA ALA A 255 21.68 10.87 4.79
C ALA A 255 21.35 12.15 4.01
N GLY A 256 20.17 12.23 3.39
CA GLY A 256 19.80 13.33 2.51
C GLY A 256 20.41 13.23 1.11
N GLU A 257 20.85 12.05 0.72
CA GLU A 257 21.57 11.77 -0.54
C GLU A 257 20.68 11.22 -1.66
N VAL A 258 19.39 11.61 -1.66
CA VAL A 258 18.46 11.15 -2.68
C VAL A 258 18.90 11.46 -4.10
N ASN A 259 19.57 12.58 -4.33
CA ASN A 259 20.12 12.94 -5.64
C ASN A 259 21.19 11.93 -6.10
N ASN A 260 21.99 11.40 -5.19
CA ASN A 260 22.95 10.32 -5.50
C ASN A 260 22.20 9.06 -5.90
N TYR A 261 21.15 8.69 -5.14
CA TYR A 261 20.31 7.54 -5.50
C TYR A 261 19.66 7.71 -6.89
N VAL A 262 19.13 8.89 -7.19
CA VAL A 262 18.54 9.19 -8.50
C VAL A 262 19.62 9.07 -9.61
N THR A 263 20.80 9.62 -9.40
CA THR A 263 21.87 9.61 -10.41
C THR A 263 22.46 8.21 -10.59
N GLU A 264 22.78 7.52 -9.50
CA GLU A 264 23.57 6.29 -9.53
C GLU A 264 22.71 5.04 -9.69
N VAL A 265 21.51 5.02 -9.07
CA VAL A 265 20.62 3.84 -9.04
C VAL A 265 19.51 3.99 -10.07
N VAL A 266 18.70 5.03 -9.99
CA VAL A 266 17.60 5.28 -10.95
C VAL A 266 18.17 5.47 -12.36
N GLY A 267 19.16 6.36 -12.52
CA GLY A 267 19.87 6.59 -13.78
C GLY A 267 18.96 7.07 -14.90
N ALA A 268 19.50 7.06 -16.12
CA ALA A 268 18.87 7.68 -17.29
C ALA A 268 17.76 6.83 -17.96
N SER A 269 17.64 5.54 -17.61
CA SER A 269 16.64 4.66 -18.21
C SER A 269 16.27 3.50 -17.29
N GLU A 270 15.09 2.93 -17.52
CA GLU A 270 14.60 1.76 -16.77
C GLU A 270 15.42 0.50 -17.07
N GLU A 271 15.91 0.34 -18.30
CA GLU A 271 16.84 -0.74 -18.66
C GLU A 271 18.14 -0.64 -17.86
N GLY A 272 18.70 0.58 -17.76
CA GLY A 272 19.88 0.85 -16.95
C GLY A 272 19.64 0.60 -15.46
N TYR A 273 18.46 0.94 -14.94
CA TYR A 273 18.07 0.60 -13.57
C TYR A 273 18.08 -0.91 -13.34
N ARG A 274 17.41 -1.67 -14.21
CA ARG A 274 17.37 -3.13 -14.10
C ARG A 274 18.75 -3.76 -14.16
N ALA A 275 19.61 -3.27 -15.04
CA ALA A 275 20.99 -3.76 -15.15
C ALA A 275 21.80 -3.53 -13.87
N ARG A 276 21.57 -2.44 -13.15
CA ARG A 276 22.30 -2.10 -11.91
C ARG A 276 21.68 -2.71 -10.66
N ALA A 277 20.37 -2.64 -10.53
CA ALA A 277 19.65 -2.92 -9.28
C ALA A 277 19.04 -4.33 -9.22
N VAL A 278 18.76 -4.95 -10.37
CA VAL A 278 18.05 -6.23 -10.46
C VAL A 278 18.96 -7.35 -10.95
N ALA A 279 19.75 -7.12 -12.01
CA ALA A 279 20.54 -8.18 -12.62
C ALA A 279 21.56 -8.79 -11.64
N GLY A 280 21.58 -10.14 -11.59
CA GLY A 280 22.44 -10.89 -10.68
C GLY A 280 21.99 -10.93 -9.20
N ARG A 281 20.80 -10.37 -8.89
CA ARG A 281 20.23 -10.34 -7.54
C ARG A 281 18.86 -11.01 -7.43
N THR A 282 18.29 -11.45 -8.52
CA THR A 282 16.93 -12.03 -8.57
C THR A 282 16.71 -13.16 -7.56
N ASP A 283 17.74 -13.95 -7.25
CA ASP A 283 17.66 -15.01 -6.26
C ASP A 283 17.44 -14.49 -4.83
N THR A 284 17.78 -13.23 -4.55
CA THR A 284 17.63 -12.64 -3.21
C THR A 284 16.19 -12.24 -2.87
N PHE A 285 15.34 -12.11 -3.87
CA PHE A 285 13.92 -11.76 -3.75
C PHE A 285 13.04 -12.67 -4.64
N ALA A 286 13.54 -13.83 -5.06
CA ALA A 286 12.75 -14.83 -5.77
C ALA A 286 11.54 -15.28 -4.93
N TRP A 287 10.41 -15.44 -5.58
CA TRP A 287 9.26 -16.10 -5.02
C TRP A 287 9.14 -17.50 -5.62
N ASP A 288 9.46 -18.49 -4.80
CA ASP A 288 9.51 -19.90 -5.22
C ASP A 288 8.10 -20.56 -5.30
N GLY A 289 7.05 -19.75 -5.24
CA GLY A 289 5.66 -20.20 -5.15
C GLY A 289 5.25 -20.53 -3.70
N PRO A 290 4.02 -21.02 -3.49
CA PRO A 290 3.56 -21.40 -2.16
C PRO A 290 4.50 -22.45 -1.57
N GLY A 291 5.33 -22.01 -0.63
CA GLY A 291 6.25 -22.88 0.08
C GLY A 291 5.46 -23.92 0.85
N ALA A 292 5.73 -25.21 0.61
CA ALA A 292 5.33 -26.24 1.55
C ALA A 292 5.85 -25.80 2.92
N GLY A 293 4.96 -25.57 3.88
CA GLY A 293 5.32 -25.10 5.20
C GLY A 293 6.52 -25.86 5.71
N ALA A 294 7.60 -25.16 6.01
CA ALA A 294 8.77 -25.79 6.62
C ALA A 294 8.29 -26.54 7.85
N GLY A 295 8.64 -27.82 7.93
CA GLY A 295 8.25 -28.66 9.05
C GLY A 295 8.56 -27.94 10.35
N ARG A 296 7.62 -27.96 11.28
CA ARG A 296 7.81 -27.32 12.60
C ARG A 296 8.92 -28.08 13.31
N ASP A 297 10.10 -27.53 13.30
CA ASP A 297 11.13 -28.00 14.23
C ASP A 297 10.64 -27.73 15.66
N PRO A 298 10.76 -28.69 16.56
CA PRO A 298 10.45 -28.47 17.97
C PRO A 298 11.24 -27.27 18.48
N ALA A 299 10.59 -26.44 19.30
CA ALA A 299 11.27 -25.32 19.90
C ALA A 299 12.56 -25.79 20.61
N PRO A 300 13.70 -25.11 20.40
CA PRO A 300 14.92 -25.46 21.06
C PRO A 300 14.72 -25.38 22.59
N ASP A 301 15.39 -26.28 23.31
CA ASP A 301 15.41 -26.26 24.79
C ASP A 301 16.19 -25.02 25.26
N ARG A 302 15.50 -23.93 25.47
CA ARG A 302 16.05 -22.62 25.88
C ARG A 302 15.08 -21.88 26.79
N GLU A 303 15.57 -20.88 27.49
CA GLU A 303 14.73 -19.99 28.29
C GLU A 303 13.70 -19.25 27.45
N VAL A 304 12.48 -19.15 27.99
CA VAL A 304 11.37 -18.44 27.39
C VAL A 304 11.66 -16.93 27.44
N THR A 305 11.54 -16.28 26.31
CA THR A 305 11.74 -14.82 26.19
C THR A 305 10.52 -14.04 26.67
N VAL A 306 10.74 -12.75 26.99
CA VAL A 306 9.64 -11.83 27.33
C VAL A 306 8.65 -11.73 26.16
N ALA A 307 9.11 -11.70 24.92
CA ALA A 307 8.26 -11.63 23.74
C ALA A 307 7.34 -12.87 23.61
N GLU A 308 7.87 -14.07 23.86
CA GLU A 308 7.06 -15.29 23.87
C GLU A 308 6.02 -15.28 25.00
N THR A 309 6.41 -14.81 26.19
CA THR A 309 5.46 -14.65 27.32
C THR A 309 4.34 -13.67 26.94
N MET A 310 4.68 -12.54 26.31
CA MET A 310 3.70 -11.56 25.84
C MET A 310 2.78 -12.17 24.76
N ALA A 311 3.33 -12.92 23.80
CA ALA A 311 2.54 -13.59 22.77
C ALA A 311 1.53 -14.57 23.38
N VAL A 312 1.93 -15.35 24.40
CA VAL A 312 1.03 -16.25 25.14
C VAL A 312 -0.03 -15.47 25.91
N CYS A 313 0.33 -14.34 26.53
CA CYS A 313 -0.66 -13.48 27.22
C CYS A 313 -1.70 -12.92 26.23
N LEU A 314 -1.26 -12.52 25.03
CA LEU A 314 -2.17 -12.08 23.96
C LEU A 314 -3.06 -13.24 23.48
N LEU A 315 -2.47 -14.41 23.22
CA LEU A 315 -3.20 -15.62 22.81
C LEU A 315 -4.36 -15.94 23.76
N ARG A 316 -4.14 -15.87 25.09
CA ARG A 316 -5.18 -16.08 26.08
C ARG A 316 -6.31 -15.04 26.02
N ARG A 317 -6.01 -13.82 25.56
CA ARG A 317 -7.03 -12.76 25.36
C ARG A 317 -7.85 -12.98 24.09
N LEU A 318 -7.38 -13.85 23.20
CA LEU A 318 -8.05 -14.16 21.94
C LEU A 318 -8.92 -15.42 21.99
N GLU A 319 -9.06 -16.08 23.16
CA GLU A 319 -9.86 -17.31 23.33
C GLU A 319 -11.33 -17.20 22.89
N GLN A 320 -11.91 -16.00 22.90
CA GLN A 320 -13.32 -15.73 22.54
C GLN A 320 -13.43 -14.71 21.41
N VAL A 321 -12.41 -14.61 20.58
CA VAL A 321 -12.33 -13.68 19.46
C VAL A 321 -12.55 -14.44 18.17
N ASP A 322 -13.61 -14.10 17.44
CA ASP A 322 -13.93 -14.76 16.17
C ASP A 322 -13.09 -14.16 15.02
N THR A 323 -12.93 -12.83 15.00
CA THR A 323 -12.22 -12.13 13.91
C THR A 323 -11.27 -11.08 14.45
N ALA A 324 -10.01 -11.15 14.04
CA ALA A 324 -9.01 -10.18 14.44
C ALA A 324 -8.17 -9.68 13.25
N PHE A 325 -7.80 -8.42 13.31
CA PHE A 325 -6.96 -7.76 12.31
C PHE A 325 -5.68 -7.24 12.95
N GLN A 326 -4.55 -7.43 12.28
CA GLN A 326 -3.29 -6.82 12.66
C GLN A 326 -2.99 -5.58 11.83
N GLY A 327 -2.56 -4.52 12.52
CA GLY A 327 -1.95 -3.36 11.88
C GLY A 327 -0.55 -3.66 11.35
N PHE A 328 0.02 -2.68 10.67
CA PHE A 328 1.39 -2.76 10.14
C PHE A 328 2.45 -2.89 11.23
N ALA A 329 3.59 -3.47 10.87
CA ALA A 329 4.78 -3.61 11.73
C ALA A 329 4.50 -4.21 13.11
N SER A 330 3.61 -5.20 13.20
CA SER A 330 3.13 -5.79 14.44
C SER A 330 3.53 -7.26 14.60
N PRO A 331 4.83 -7.61 14.71
CA PRO A 331 5.26 -9.01 14.70
C PRO A 331 4.76 -9.82 15.91
N LEU A 332 4.65 -9.20 17.07
CA LEU A 332 4.18 -9.88 18.28
C LEU A 332 2.67 -10.19 18.23
N PRO A 333 1.77 -9.23 17.89
CA PRO A 333 0.38 -9.53 17.56
C PRO A 333 0.23 -10.59 16.46
N THR A 334 1.01 -10.53 15.38
CA THR A 334 0.96 -11.52 14.30
C THR A 334 1.23 -12.93 14.81
N ALA A 335 2.24 -13.11 15.67
CA ALA A 335 2.55 -14.41 16.27
C ALA A 335 1.38 -14.91 17.14
N ALA A 336 0.79 -14.04 17.95
CA ALA A 336 -0.34 -14.39 18.79
C ALA A 336 -1.60 -14.72 17.97
N LEU A 337 -1.89 -13.99 16.90
CA LEU A 337 -3.03 -14.22 16.03
C LEU A 337 -2.91 -15.53 15.23
N ARG A 338 -1.71 -15.86 14.74
CA ARG A 338 -1.46 -17.16 14.11
C ARG A 338 -1.68 -18.32 15.08
N ALA A 339 -1.19 -18.20 16.32
CA ALA A 339 -1.45 -19.18 17.35
C ALA A 339 -2.95 -19.25 17.70
N ALA A 340 -3.67 -18.13 17.72
CA ALA A 340 -5.12 -18.09 17.97
C ALA A 340 -5.92 -18.76 16.84
N ALA A 341 -5.55 -18.54 15.59
CA ALA A 341 -6.16 -19.22 14.45
C ALA A 341 -6.05 -20.75 14.59
N GLU A 342 -4.89 -21.25 15.02
CA GLU A 342 -4.69 -22.69 15.23
C GLU A 342 -5.35 -23.24 16.50
N CYS A 343 -5.29 -22.51 17.61
CA CYS A 343 -5.75 -23.01 18.91
C CYS A 343 -7.22 -22.74 19.19
N HIS A 344 -7.76 -21.67 18.63
CA HIS A 344 -9.10 -21.18 18.96
C HIS A 344 -10.02 -21.04 17.74
N GLY A 345 -9.48 -21.14 16.51
CA GLY A 345 -10.24 -20.93 15.28
C GLY A 345 -10.53 -19.46 14.99
N THR A 346 -9.78 -18.52 15.58
CA THR A 346 -9.87 -17.09 15.30
C THR A 346 -9.49 -16.81 13.85
N THR A 347 -10.35 -16.15 13.09
CA THR A 347 -10.04 -15.68 11.73
C THR A 347 -9.05 -14.53 11.79
N HIS A 348 -7.89 -14.71 11.20
CA HIS A 348 -6.82 -13.72 11.14
C HIS A 348 -6.81 -12.99 9.80
N LEU A 349 -7.16 -11.70 9.82
CA LEU A 349 -7.07 -10.80 8.68
C LEU A 349 -5.73 -10.07 8.70
N SER A 350 -4.97 -10.16 7.64
CA SER A 350 -3.68 -9.47 7.52
C SER A 350 -3.79 -8.20 6.67
N ALA A 351 -2.89 -7.25 6.91
CA ALA A 351 -2.80 -6.02 6.13
C ALA A 351 -2.42 -6.26 4.66
N SER A 352 -1.82 -7.40 4.33
CA SER A 352 -1.51 -7.81 2.95
C SER A 352 -2.72 -8.34 2.17
N GLY A 353 -3.90 -8.42 2.80
CA GLY A 353 -5.11 -9.01 2.22
C GLY A 353 -5.23 -10.52 2.42
N ALA A 354 -4.24 -11.20 2.99
CA ALA A 354 -4.33 -12.63 3.28
C ALA A 354 -5.25 -12.88 4.48
N VAL A 355 -6.11 -13.90 4.35
CA VAL A 355 -6.95 -14.41 5.44
C VAL A 355 -6.37 -15.76 5.87
N ASP A 356 -6.13 -15.95 7.16
CA ASP A 356 -5.62 -17.19 7.76
C ASP A 356 -4.36 -17.73 7.06
N SER A 357 -3.42 -16.85 6.72
CA SER A 357 -2.17 -17.21 6.06
C SER A 357 -1.42 -18.29 6.84
N GLN A 358 -0.99 -19.33 6.13
CA GLN A 358 -0.18 -20.44 6.65
C GLN A 358 1.32 -20.24 6.41
N ALA A 359 1.74 -19.07 5.92
CA ALA A 359 3.13 -18.81 5.58
C ALA A 359 4.06 -19.08 6.77
N SER A 360 5.07 -19.90 6.54
CA SER A 360 6.07 -20.29 7.55
C SER A 360 7.20 -19.24 7.71
N THR A 361 7.22 -18.25 6.85
CA THR A 361 8.25 -17.21 6.76
C THR A 361 8.15 -16.15 7.86
N PRO A 362 9.18 -15.30 8.00
CA PRO A 362 9.22 -14.25 9.01
C PRO A 362 7.91 -13.46 9.09
N LEU A 363 7.58 -13.02 10.29
CA LEU A 363 6.35 -12.28 10.65
C LEU A 363 6.34 -10.85 10.06
N SER A 364 6.68 -10.73 8.78
CA SER A 364 6.67 -9.48 8.04
C SER A 364 5.37 -9.36 7.26
N THR A 365 4.69 -8.23 7.41
CA THR A 365 3.52 -7.86 6.60
C THR A 365 3.90 -7.43 5.19
N GLU A 366 5.20 -7.39 4.90
CA GLU A 366 5.79 -6.92 3.65
C GLU A 366 6.03 -8.04 2.62
N SER A 367 6.06 -9.29 3.07
CA SER A 367 6.36 -10.41 2.19
C SER A 367 5.15 -10.83 1.36
N ALA A 368 5.34 -10.98 0.04
CA ALA A 368 4.35 -11.57 -0.85
C ALA A 368 3.96 -13.01 -0.45
N ARG A 369 4.85 -13.69 0.29
CA ARG A 369 4.63 -15.05 0.81
C ARG A 369 3.53 -15.14 1.86
N LEU A 370 3.07 -14.02 2.41
CA LEU A 370 1.90 -14.03 3.29
C LEU A 370 0.62 -14.49 2.59
N LEU A 371 0.56 -14.43 1.26
CA LEU A 371 -0.54 -14.99 0.48
C LEU A 371 -0.42 -16.51 0.31
N ASP A 372 0.75 -17.09 0.60
CA ASP A 372 0.97 -18.54 0.48
C ASP A 372 0.10 -19.30 1.47
N GLY A 373 -0.68 -20.24 0.94
CA GLY A 373 -1.56 -21.07 1.75
C GLY A 373 -2.72 -20.33 2.41
N ALA A 374 -2.95 -19.07 2.09
CA ALA A 374 -4.14 -18.35 2.53
C ALA A 374 -5.38 -18.95 1.81
N PRO A 375 -6.40 -19.39 2.53
CA PRO A 375 -7.62 -19.95 1.92
C PRO A 375 -8.46 -18.87 1.23
N ALA A 376 -8.26 -17.60 1.56
CA ALA A 376 -8.93 -16.48 0.95
C ALA A 376 -8.06 -15.22 0.91
N GLU A 377 -8.37 -14.34 -0.02
CA GLU A 377 -7.80 -13.00 -0.13
C GLU A 377 -8.91 -11.95 0.02
N TRP A 378 -8.57 -10.83 0.62
CA TRP A 378 -9.48 -9.74 0.91
C TRP A 378 -8.88 -8.41 0.48
N THR A 379 -9.71 -7.51 -0.04
CA THR A 379 -9.22 -6.18 -0.43
C THR A 379 -9.02 -5.28 0.80
N SER A 380 -8.11 -4.32 0.70
CA SER A 380 -7.90 -3.36 1.80
C SER A 380 -9.15 -2.52 2.09
N PRO A 381 -9.89 -1.99 1.08
CA PRO A 381 -11.13 -1.27 1.34
C PRO A 381 -12.20 -2.13 2.02
N GLU A 382 -12.34 -3.40 1.66
CA GLU A 382 -13.30 -4.31 2.29
C GLU A 382 -12.96 -4.64 3.74
N THR A 383 -11.67 -4.71 4.07
CA THR A 383 -11.22 -4.85 5.47
C THR A 383 -11.68 -3.67 6.32
N PHE A 384 -11.61 -2.45 5.79
CA PHE A 384 -12.12 -1.26 6.49
C PHE A 384 -13.64 -1.27 6.63
N ASP A 385 -14.38 -1.80 5.65
CA ASP A 385 -15.83 -1.96 5.74
C ASP A 385 -16.22 -2.94 6.87
N LEU A 386 -15.47 -4.04 7.01
CA LEU A 386 -15.67 -4.97 8.13
C LEU A 386 -15.45 -4.28 9.47
N ALA A 387 -14.36 -3.54 9.62
CA ALA A 387 -14.06 -2.80 10.84
C ALA A 387 -15.10 -1.72 11.13
N ALA A 388 -15.52 -0.96 10.11
CA ALA A 388 -16.50 0.12 10.25
C ALA A 388 -17.89 -0.35 10.71
N ARG A 389 -18.30 -1.56 10.29
CA ARG A 389 -19.57 -2.17 10.75
C ARG A 389 -19.47 -2.98 12.05
N GLY A 390 -18.28 -2.99 12.69
CA GLY A 390 -18.06 -3.72 13.93
C GLY A 390 -17.95 -5.24 13.77
N ALA A 391 -17.55 -5.73 12.58
CA ALA A 391 -17.36 -7.16 12.30
C ALA A 391 -15.92 -7.65 12.55
N VAL A 392 -15.07 -6.82 13.13
CA VAL A 392 -13.73 -7.16 13.62
C VAL A 392 -13.74 -6.99 15.13
N ASP A 393 -13.58 -8.08 15.88
CA ASP A 393 -13.65 -8.06 17.33
C ASP A 393 -12.41 -7.42 17.96
N VAL A 394 -11.24 -7.63 17.36
CA VAL A 394 -9.96 -7.11 17.86
C VAL A 394 -9.12 -6.54 16.71
N LEU A 395 -8.65 -5.31 16.91
CA LEU A 395 -7.69 -4.65 16.03
C LEU A 395 -6.42 -4.32 16.81
N PHE A 396 -5.27 -4.78 16.34
CA PHE A 396 -3.97 -4.40 16.88
C PHE A 396 -3.42 -3.20 16.11
N VAL A 397 -3.15 -2.12 16.81
CA VAL A 397 -2.56 -0.90 16.23
C VAL A 397 -1.30 -0.50 16.94
N GLY A 398 -0.32 0.00 16.19
CA GLY A 398 0.84 0.68 16.74
C GLY A 398 0.48 2.09 17.19
N ALA A 399 1.11 2.57 18.26
CA ALA A 399 0.96 3.95 18.73
C ALA A 399 2.31 4.52 19.15
N ALA A 400 2.59 5.77 18.79
CA ALA A 400 3.77 6.50 19.25
C ALA A 400 3.68 6.89 20.74
N GLY A 401 2.46 7.03 21.25
CA GLY A 401 2.17 7.33 22.64
C GLY A 401 0.72 7.04 23.01
N PHE A 402 0.47 6.88 24.30
CA PHE A 402 -0.88 6.76 24.84
C PHE A 402 -0.96 7.43 26.21
N ASP A 403 -2.13 7.93 26.55
CA ASP A 403 -2.40 8.56 27.83
C ASP A 403 -3.14 7.62 28.82
N ARG A 404 -3.39 8.12 30.04
CA ARG A 404 -4.11 7.36 31.08
C ARG A 404 -5.58 7.14 30.78
N ALA A 405 -6.16 7.90 29.85
CA ALA A 405 -7.55 7.78 29.42
C ALA A 405 -7.69 6.82 28.22
N GLY A 406 -6.58 6.25 27.73
CA GLY A 406 -6.57 5.33 26.59
C GLY A 406 -6.57 6.06 25.22
N LYS A 407 -6.33 7.36 25.16
CA LYS A 407 -6.13 8.06 23.90
C LYS A 407 -4.76 7.69 23.34
N ILE A 408 -4.72 7.39 22.06
CA ILE A 408 -3.49 7.04 21.33
C ILE A 408 -3.10 8.16 20.38
N ASN A 409 -1.79 8.35 20.21
CA ASN A 409 -1.21 9.21 19.20
C ASN A 409 -0.33 8.36 18.28
N SER A 410 -0.60 8.38 16.98
CA SER A 410 0.12 7.61 15.98
C SER A 410 0.59 8.47 14.80
N THR A 411 0.19 9.75 14.72
CA THR A 411 0.43 10.60 13.56
C THR A 411 1.67 11.46 13.72
N ALA A 412 1.74 12.28 14.78
CA ALA A 412 2.80 13.26 14.95
C ALA A 412 3.16 13.44 16.41
N ALA A 413 4.38 13.92 16.70
CA ALA A 413 4.83 14.32 18.01
C ALA A 413 5.04 15.85 18.05
N GLY A 414 4.68 16.51 19.17
CA GLY A 414 4.80 17.96 19.34
C GLY A 414 3.48 18.70 19.23
N GLY A 415 3.53 20.02 19.04
CA GLY A 415 2.33 20.84 18.85
C GLY A 415 1.78 20.74 17.43
N CYS A 416 0.44 20.86 17.28
CA CYS A 416 -0.21 20.81 15.97
C CYS A 416 0.28 21.89 14.98
N ALA A 417 0.89 22.96 15.46
CA ALA A 417 1.45 24.02 14.63
C ALA A 417 2.82 23.66 14.01
N GLU A 418 3.57 22.77 14.64
CA GLU A 418 4.90 22.31 14.19
C GLU A 418 5.04 20.81 14.50
N PRO A 419 4.30 19.95 13.81
CA PRO A 419 4.33 18.53 14.07
C PRO A 419 5.67 17.93 13.62
N LYS A 420 6.19 16.98 14.42
CA LYS A 420 7.26 16.07 14.00
C LYS A 420 6.62 14.76 13.57
N VAL A 421 6.63 14.52 12.29
CA VAL A 421 6.00 13.37 11.62
C VAL A 421 6.82 12.09 11.76
#